data_91276619f6fe1453fa7299fa0df1bc78
#
_entry.id   91276619f6fe1453fa7299fa0df1bc78
#
_cell.length_a   1.000
_cell.length_b   1.000
_cell.length_c   1.000
_cell.angle_alpha   90.00
_cell.angle_beta   90.00
_cell.angle_gamma   90.00
#
_symmetry.space_group_name_H-M   'P 1'
#
loop_
_entity.id
_entity.type
_entity.pdbx_description
1 polymer ?
#
loop_
_entity_poly.entity_id
_entity_poly.type
_entity_poly.pdbx_seq_one_letter_code
_entity_poly.pdbx_strand_id
1 'polypeptide(L)'
;MNHRFRCSCIILFIFYSCISHLYGQVQAVSTVDTGYELWLNYKSGSNSRLKQAAIRYASQVRLAGSQYDEVIREELERALKALLEITPGFVRGEEAGIQMSFCTDKRLGKEGYIIRSGKKRITLQAYSDAGFLYGTFHLIRLIQCGEPLVQLNIREIPALEFRQLNHWDDLNGNIERGYAGKSLWKWEELPEKVDSRYTDYARTNASIGINGVVLNNVNADPRILRRDYLKKVAALADVFRKYHIRVYLTANFAAPLKPSATPDVMKQWGGIGDLDTADPRDPHVQAWWKAKVDEIYELIPDFGGFLVKANSEGMPGPQDYHCTHAEGANLLARALKPHGGIVMWRTFVYNPEIDKDRIKRSYKEFLPLDGKFDDNVVLQTKNGALDFQPSEPAQPLFGSMKYTSLMPELQITQEYTGHSTYLVYLLPMWREFLDFDTYSEGRGSTVKSIITGRTASYPFRAIAGVANTGDLQNWTGHHFAQANWFA
;
A
#
# COMPACT_ATOMS: atom_id res chain seq x y z
N MET A 1 -45.73 60.04 27.61
CA MET A 1 -44.35 59.51 27.46
C MET A 1 -44.22 58.01 27.77
N ASN A 2 -45.26 57.17 27.58
CA ASN A 2 -45.26 55.77 28.04
C ASN A 2 -45.65 54.71 26.99
N HIS A 3 -45.82 55.09 25.73
CA HIS A 3 -46.16 54.10 24.66
C HIS A 3 -45.00 53.69 23.74
N ARG A 4 -43.87 54.41 23.76
CA ARG A 4 -42.69 54.07 22.91
C ARG A 4 -41.76 53.02 23.54
N PHE A 5 -41.79 52.82 24.86
CA PHE A 5 -40.89 51.85 25.53
C PHE A 5 -41.42 50.41 25.50
N ARG A 6 -42.74 50.20 25.34
CA ARG A 6 -43.28 48.81 25.28
C ARG A 6 -43.09 48.13 23.93
N CYS A 7 -43.06 48.86 22.83
CA CYS A 7 -42.80 48.28 21.49
C CYS A 7 -41.33 47.87 21.30
N SER A 8 -40.38 48.62 21.85
CA SER A 8 -38.96 48.28 21.73
C SER A 8 -38.56 47.00 22.46
N CYS A 9 -39.16 46.72 23.60
CA CYS A 9 -38.88 45.48 24.34
C CYS A 9 -39.48 44.22 23.69
N ILE A 10 -40.63 44.35 23.03
CA ILE A 10 -41.25 43.22 22.33
C ILE A 10 -40.46 42.89 21.03
N ILE A 11 -39.96 43.88 20.32
CA ILE A 11 -39.13 43.66 19.13
C ILE A 11 -37.77 43.05 19.50
N LEU A 12 -37.16 43.46 20.62
CA LEU A 12 -35.93 42.83 21.14
C LEU A 12 -36.15 41.37 21.57
N PHE A 13 -37.28 41.06 22.17
CA PHE A 13 -37.60 39.70 22.62
C PHE A 13 -37.89 38.76 21.42
N ILE A 14 -38.55 39.24 20.39
CA ILE A 14 -38.79 38.48 19.16
C ILE A 14 -37.48 38.28 18.39
N PHE A 15 -36.58 39.26 18.34
CA PHE A 15 -35.25 39.11 17.75
C PHE A 15 -34.37 38.13 18.53
N TYR A 16 -34.40 38.16 19.85
CA TYR A 16 -33.65 37.20 20.70
C TYR A 16 -34.22 35.79 20.60
N SER A 17 -35.54 35.61 20.51
CA SER A 17 -36.19 34.33 20.29
C SER A 17 -35.92 33.76 18.86
N CYS A 18 -35.85 34.60 17.83
CA CYS A 18 -35.48 34.16 16.48
C CYS A 18 -33.99 33.79 16.39
N ILE A 19 -33.12 34.54 17.08
CA ILE A 19 -31.68 34.23 17.10
C ILE A 19 -31.45 32.95 17.89
N SER A 20 -32.12 32.74 19.02
CA SER A 20 -31.97 31.45 19.77
C SER A 20 -32.59 30.26 19.01
N HIS A 21 -33.61 30.44 18.18
CA HIS A 21 -34.13 29.41 17.29
C HIS A 21 -33.22 29.17 16.10
N LEU A 22 -32.54 30.17 15.54
CA LEU A 22 -31.50 29.99 14.54
C LEU A 22 -30.24 29.33 15.12
N TYR A 23 -29.84 29.68 16.34
CA TYR A 23 -28.73 29.00 17.02
C TYR A 23 -29.08 27.57 17.45
N GLY A 24 -30.32 27.28 17.76
CA GLY A 24 -30.80 25.92 18.08
C GLY A 24 -30.94 25.03 16.84
N GLN A 25 -31.06 25.59 15.62
CA GLN A 25 -31.08 24.82 14.38
C GLN A 25 -29.69 24.64 13.73
N VAL A 26 -28.65 25.34 14.22
CA VAL A 26 -27.26 25.18 13.73
C VAL A 26 -26.54 24.04 14.45
N GLN A 27 -27.16 23.30 15.35
CA GLN A 27 -26.60 22.09 15.95
C GLN A 27 -27.07 20.77 15.32
N ALA A 28 -27.64 20.78 14.15
CA ALA A 28 -27.47 19.67 13.23
C ALA A 28 -26.21 19.97 12.41
N VAL A 29 -25.04 19.84 13.03
CA VAL A 29 -23.80 19.62 12.27
C VAL A 29 -24.06 18.33 11.51
N SER A 30 -24.48 18.45 10.26
CA SER A 30 -24.30 17.36 9.33
C SER A 30 -22.82 17.03 9.44
N THR A 31 -22.51 15.90 10.01
CA THR A 31 -21.14 15.38 9.99
C THR A 31 -20.79 15.27 8.52
N VAL A 32 -20.07 16.28 8.04
CA VAL A 32 -19.58 16.29 6.66
C VAL A 32 -18.78 15.00 6.56
N ASP A 33 -19.17 14.14 5.65
CA ASP A 33 -18.42 12.92 5.37
C ASP A 33 -17.02 13.36 4.90
N THR A 34 -16.04 13.17 5.75
CA THR A 34 -14.66 13.58 5.47
C THR A 34 -13.99 12.67 4.45
N GLY A 35 -14.64 11.56 4.06
CA GLY A 35 -14.05 10.52 3.24
C GLY A 35 -12.99 9.68 3.96
N TYR A 36 -12.81 9.84 5.27
CA TYR A 36 -11.77 9.14 6.05
C TYR A 36 -11.90 7.62 5.96
N GLU A 37 -13.11 7.09 6.04
CA GLU A 37 -13.36 5.66 6.03
C GLU A 37 -13.33 5.05 4.63
N LEU A 38 -13.23 5.89 3.58
CA LEU A 38 -13.22 5.46 2.18
C LEU A 38 -14.42 4.53 1.88
N TRP A 39 -14.15 3.38 1.25
CA TRP A 39 -15.14 2.33 0.98
C TRP A 39 -15.53 1.50 2.20
N LEU A 40 -14.85 1.65 3.35
CA LEU A 40 -15.21 1.01 4.62
C LEU A 40 -16.18 1.85 5.45
N ASN A 41 -16.72 2.94 4.90
CA ASN A 41 -17.82 3.70 5.44
C ASN A 41 -19.13 2.89 5.25
N TYR A 42 -19.36 1.96 6.18
CA TYR A 42 -20.48 1.05 6.10
C TYR A 42 -21.80 1.77 6.36
N LYS A 43 -22.62 1.94 5.32
CA LYS A 43 -23.95 2.56 5.40
C LYS A 43 -25.01 1.56 4.98
N SER A 44 -26.07 1.45 5.79
CA SER A 44 -27.21 0.55 5.49
C SER A 44 -27.87 0.95 4.18
N GLY A 45 -28.01 -0.02 3.28
CA GLY A 45 -28.75 0.16 2.02
C GLY A 45 -30.26 0.24 2.22
N SER A 46 -30.97 0.83 1.27
CA SER A 46 -32.44 1.01 1.31
C SER A 46 -33.24 -0.27 0.98
N ASN A 47 -32.61 -1.30 0.42
CA ASN A 47 -33.32 -2.52 0.01
C ASN A 47 -33.58 -3.47 1.17
N SER A 48 -34.74 -3.34 1.79
CA SER A 48 -35.16 -4.14 2.95
C SER A 48 -35.18 -5.65 2.68
N ARG A 49 -35.50 -6.08 1.47
CA ARG A 49 -35.59 -7.53 1.10
C ARG A 49 -34.18 -8.15 1.06
N LEU A 50 -33.21 -7.50 0.47
CA LEU A 50 -31.81 -7.96 0.43
C LEU A 50 -31.19 -7.93 1.82
N LYS A 51 -31.48 -6.89 2.60
CA LYS A 51 -31.06 -6.77 4.01
C LYS A 51 -31.58 -7.97 4.83
N GLN A 52 -32.87 -8.29 4.77
CA GLN A 52 -33.45 -9.45 5.47
C GLN A 52 -32.86 -10.79 4.98
N ALA A 53 -32.55 -10.92 3.70
CA ALA A 53 -31.88 -12.10 3.18
C ALA A 53 -30.46 -12.23 3.72
N ALA A 54 -29.70 -11.13 3.81
CA ALA A 54 -28.36 -11.11 4.38
C ALA A 54 -28.35 -11.43 5.87
N ILE A 55 -29.29 -10.90 6.66
CA ILE A 55 -29.43 -11.16 8.10
C ILE A 55 -29.55 -12.67 8.39
N ARG A 56 -30.32 -13.40 7.59
CA ARG A 56 -30.50 -14.86 7.77
C ARG A 56 -29.20 -15.64 7.68
N TYR A 57 -28.25 -15.21 6.84
CA TYR A 57 -26.92 -15.82 6.77
C TYR A 57 -25.99 -15.29 7.85
N ALA A 58 -26.02 -13.98 8.11
CA ALA A 58 -25.02 -13.29 8.90
C ALA A 58 -25.26 -13.34 10.43
N SER A 59 -26.43 -13.81 10.88
CA SER A 59 -26.77 -13.84 12.32
C SER A 59 -25.85 -14.75 13.14
N GLN A 60 -25.34 -15.83 12.56
CA GLN A 60 -24.43 -16.74 13.22
C GLN A 60 -23.25 -17.07 12.30
N VAL A 61 -22.03 -16.98 12.83
CA VAL A 61 -20.77 -17.16 12.12
C VAL A 61 -19.91 -18.22 12.81
N ARG A 62 -19.40 -19.16 12.05
CA ARG A 62 -18.35 -20.09 12.47
C ARG A 62 -17.03 -19.67 11.82
N LEU A 63 -16.05 -19.29 12.62
CA LEU A 63 -14.71 -18.97 12.17
C LEU A 63 -13.89 -20.23 11.89
N ALA A 64 -12.79 -20.09 11.16
CA ALA A 64 -11.99 -21.21 10.67
C ALA A 64 -10.95 -21.72 11.68
N GLY A 65 -10.58 -20.96 12.70
CA GLY A 65 -9.41 -21.21 13.53
C GLY A 65 -8.12 -20.65 12.88
N SER A 66 -8.22 -19.60 12.09
CA SER A 66 -7.10 -18.93 11.44
C SER A 66 -6.42 -17.93 12.37
N GLN A 67 -5.18 -17.58 12.07
CA GLN A 67 -4.47 -16.54 12.81
C GLN A 67 -5.14 -15.14 12.70
N TYR A 68 -6.02 -14.92 11.73
CA TYR A 68 -6.76 -13.67 11.52
C TYR A 68 -8.16 -13.66 12.11
N ASP A 69 -8.57 -14.69 12.84
CA ASP A 69 -9.95 -14.82 13.35
C ASP A 69 -10.37 -13.65 14.26
N GLU A 70 -9.44 -13.06 15.03
CA GLU A 70 -9.73 -11.88 15.87
C GLU A 70 -10.12 -10.68 15.00
N VAL A 71 -9.28 -10.34 14.02
CA VAL A 71 -9.53 -9.22 13.09
C VAL A 71 -10.79 -9.47 12.24
N ILE A 72 -11.00 -10.70 11.80
CA ILE A 72 -12.20 -11.09 11.04
C ILE A 72 -13.46 -10.90 11.90
N ARG A 73 -13.40 -11.28 13.16
CA ARG A 73 -14.51 -11.09 14.13
C ARG A 73 -14.86 -9.63 14.28
N GLU A 74 -13.87 -8.79 14.61
CA GLU A 74 -14.03 -7.35 14.80
C GLU A 74 -14.63 -6.69 13.55
N GLU A 75 -14.14 -7.06 12.36
CA GLU A 75 -14.61 -6.49 11.11
C GLU A 75 -16.03 -6.90 10.77
N LEU A 76 -16.40 -8.17 11.01
CA LEU A 76 -17.77 -8.66 10.84
C LEU A 76 -18.74 -7.98 11.82
N GLU A 77 -18.35 -7.83 13.09
CA GLU A 77 -19.17 -7.11 14.07
C GLU A 77 -19.42 -5.67 13.65
N ARG A 78 -18.37 -4.96 13.25
CA ARG A 78 -18.46 -3.57 12.77
C ARG A 78 -19.32 -3.43 11.52
N ALA A 79 -19.04 -4.24 10.50
CA ALA A 79 -19.74 -4.16 9.24
C ALA A 79 -21.19 -4.58 9.34
N LEU A 80 -21.50 -5.70 10.01
CA LEU A 80 -22.86 -6.21 10.11
C LEU A 80 -23.74 -5.35 11.01
N LYS A 81 -23.17 -4.74 12.06
CA LYS A 81 -23.86 -3.75 12.89
C LYS A 81 -24.27 -2.53 12.07
N ALA A 82 -23.36 -2.00 11.25
CA ALA A 82 -23.63 -0.81 10.45
C ALA A 82 -24.53 -1.08 9.24
N LEU A 83 -24.31 -2.19 8.52
CA LEU A 83 -25.05 -2.53 7.28
C LEU A 83 -26.42 -3.16 7.56
N LEU A 84 -26.49 -4.05 8.56
CA LEU A 84 -27.66 -4.90 8.80
C LEU A 84 -28.35 -4.63 10.15
N GLU A 85 -27.78 -3.81 11.02
CA GLU A 85 -28.24 -3.53 12.38
C GLU A 85 -28.29 -4.78 13.29
N ILE A 86 -27.37 -5.72 13.07
CA ILE A 86 -27.24 -6.92 13.89
C ILE A 86 -25.85 -7.05 14.47
N THR A 87 -25.76 -7.74 15.62
CA THR A 87 -24.49 -8.24 16.16
C THR A 87 -24.45 -9.75 15.91
N PRO A 88 -23.49 -10.27 15.14
CA PRO A 88 -23.43 -11.71 14.84
C PRO A 88 -23.08 -12.53 16.06
N GLY A 89 -23.71 -13.69 16.22
CA GLY A 89 -23.28 -14.70 17.18
C GLY A 89 -22.14 -15.53 16.60
N PHE A 90 -21.05 -15.74 17.38
CA PHE A 90 -19.96 -16.63 16.96
C PHE A 90 -20.13 -18.00 17.61
N VAL A 91 -20.31 -19.02 16.81
CA VAL A 91 -20.65 -20.38 17.23
C VAL A 91 -19.65 -21.41 16.72
N ARG A 92 -19.63 -22.58 17.34
CA ARG A 92 -18.77 -23.71 16.92
C ARG A 92 -19.50 -24.75 16.11
N GLY A 93 -20.84 -24.73 16.12
CA GLY A 93 -21.70 -25.74 15.54
C GLY A 93 -21.98 -25.55 14.05
N GLU A 94 -22.73 -26.51 13.49
CA GLU A 94 -23.16 -26.53 12.08
C GLU A 94 -24.38 -25.63 11.80
N GLU A 95 -24.94 -25.02 12.84
CA GLU A 95 -26.08 -24.10 12.75
C GLU A 95 -25.69 -22.72 12.15
N ALA A 96 -24.36 -22.42 12.04
CA ALA A 96 -23.89 -21.16 11.51
C ALA A 96 -24.36 -20.93 10.07
N GLY A 97 -24.87 -19.71 9.81
CA GLY A 97 -25.25 -19.27 8.48
C GLY A 97 -24.04 -18.88 7.62
N ILE A 98 -22.96 -18.35 8.22
CA ILE A 98 -21.66 -18.22 7.58
C ILE A 98 -20.71 -19.22 8.21
N GLN A 99 -20.08 -20.04 7.38
CA GLN A 99 -19.14 -21.07 7.82
C GLN A 99 -17.79 -20.89 7.12
N MET A 100 -16.74 -20.76 7.91
CA MET A 100 -15.36 -20.68 7.41
C MET A 100 -14.64 -22.01 7.70
N SER A 101 -13.93 -22.54 6.72
CA SER A 101 -13.17 -23.78 6.88
C SER A 101 -12.01 -23.89 5.91
N PHE A 102 -10.89 -24.44 6.38
CA PHE A 102 -9.77 -24.78 5.51
C PHE A 102 -10.19 -25.84 4.47
N CYS A 103 -9.59 -25.74 3.30
CA CYS A 103 -9.75 -26.72 2.22
C CYS A 103 -8.37 -27.21 1.72
N THR A 104 -8.37 -28.31 0.96
CA THR A 104 -7.16 -28.96 0.46
C THR A 104 -6.71 -28.46 -0.92
N ASP A 105 -7.43 -27.51 -1.51
CA ASP A 105 -7.14 -27.01 -2.85
C ASP A 105 -5.90 -26.06 -2.86
N LYS A 106 -4.72 -26.63 -3.05
CA LYS A 106 -3.44 -25.91 -3.09
C LYS A 106 -3.38 -24.85 -4.19
N ARG A 107 -4.24 -24.93 -5.23
CA ARG A 107 -4.27 -23.93 -6.31
C ARG A 107 -4.77 -22.55 -5.85
N LEU A 108 -5.40 -22.49 -4.67
CA LEU A 108 -5.76 -21.21 -4.04
C LEU A 108 -4.53 -20.42 -3.56
N GLY A 109 -3.39 -21.09 -3.34
CA GLY A 109 -2.18 -20.45 -2.86
C GLY A 109 -2.35 -19.85 -1.47
N LYS A 110 -1.56 -18.81 -1.19
CA LYS A 110 -1.54 -18.19 0.15
C LYS A 110 -2.73 -17.28 0.45
N GLU A 111 -3.41 -16.79 -0.57
CA GLU A 111 -4.39 -15.70 -0.42
C GLU A 111 -5.73 -15.97 -1.10
N GLY A 112 -5.83 -17.04 -1.90
CA GLY A 112 -7.06 -17.38 -2.61
C GLY A 112 -8.13 -17.97 -1.71
N TYR A 113 -9.38 -17.78 -2.12
CA TYR A 113 -10.56 -18.25 -1.39
C TYR A 113 -11.69 -18.63 -2.31
N ILE A 114 -12.66 -19.34 -1.75
CA ILE A 114 -13.91 -19.75 -2.42
C ILE A 114 -15.08 -19.32 -1.54
N ILE A 115 -16.05 -18.60 -2.12
CA ILE A 115 -17.31 -18.28 -1.46
C ILE A 115 -18.43 -19.00 -2.22
N ARG A 116 -19.17 -19.86 -1.53
CA ARG A 116 -20.36 -20.51 -2.07
C ARG A 116 -21.56 -20.31 -1.17
N SER A 117 -22.73 -20.20 -1.73
CA SER A 117 -23.95 -20.15 -0.95
C SER A 117 -24.98 -21.16 -1.40
N GLY A 118 -25.66 -21.72 -0.42
CA GLY A 118 -26.86 -22.53 -0.58
C GLY A 118 -28.09 -21.84 0.05
N LYS A 119 -29.20 -22.54 0.17
CA LYS A 119 -30.44 -21.97 0.74
C LYS A 119 -30.31 -21.50 2.20
N LYS A 120 -29.44 -22.13 2.99
CA LYS A 120 -29.36 -21.91 4.45
C LYS A 120 -28.01 -21.34 4.91
N ARG A 121 -26.96 -21.48 4.11
CA ARG A 121 -25.60 -21.09 4.53
C ARG A 121 -24.75 -20.55 3.40
N ILE A 122 -23.77 -19.75 3.81
CA ILE A 122 -22.63 -19.33 2.99
C ILE A 122 -21.40 -20.03 3.53
N THR A 123 -20.60 -20.64 2.65
CA THR A 123 -19.29 -21.21 3.00
C THR A 123 -18.19 -20.35 2.44
N LEU A 124 -17.23 -19.98 3.29
CA LEU A 124 -15.97 -19.36 2.90
C LEU A 124 -14.85 -20.36 3.15
N GLN A 125 -14.20 -20.80 2.09
CA GLN A 125 -13.12 -21.78 2.13
C GLN A 125 -11.81 -21.18 1.62
N ALA A 126 -10.71 -21.49 2.29
CA ALA A 126 -9.37 -21.09 1.91
C ALA A 126 -8.37 -22.21 2.17
N TYR A 127 -7.25 -22.19 1.44
CA TYR A 127 -6.14 -23.10 1.69
C TYR A 127 -5.23 -22.58 2.81
N SER A 128 -5.15 -21.27 2.99
CA SER A 128 -4.30 -20.58 3.94
C SER A 128 -5.05 -19.44 4.66
N ASP A 129 -4.52 -18.99 5.79
CA ASP A 129 -5.15 -18.02 6.69
C ASP A 129 -5.59 -16.72 6.01
N ALA A 130 -4.73 -16.13 5.16
CA ALA A 130 -5.02 -14.85 4.52
C ALA A 130 -6.22 -14.90 3.58
N GLY A 131 -6.54 -16.08 3.02
CA GLY A 131 -7.74 -16.25 2.20
C GLY A 131 -9.04 -15.99 2.98
N PHE A 132 -9.07 -16.26 4.29
CA PHE A 132 -10.24 -15.94 5.12
C PHE A 132 -10.39 -14.44 5.33
N LEU A 133 -9.28 -13.72 5.56
CA LEU A 133 -9.29 -12.26 5.71
C LEU A 133 -9.85 -11.59 4.44
N TYR A 134 -9.27 -11.92 3.28
CA TYR A 134 -9.69 -11.33 2.00
C TYR A 134 -11.10 -11.77 1.59
N GLY A 135 -11.44 -13.03 1.82
CA GLY A 135 -12.79 -13.55 1.55
C GLY A 135 -13.85 -12.90 2.44
N THR A 136 -13.52 -12.55 3.67
CA THR A 136 -14.40 -11.81 4.58
C THR A 136 -14.68 -10.40 4.07
N PHE A 137 -13.65 -9.64 3.68
CA PHE A 137 -13.85 -8.32 3.09
C PHE A 137 -14.64 -8.40 1.77
N HIS A 138 -14.43 -9.44 0.97
CA HIS A 138 -15.25 -9.65 -0.22
C HIS A 138 -16.72 -9.89 0.13
N LEU A 139 -17.01 -10.75 1.10
CA LEU A 139 -18.39 -11.02 1.55
C LEU A 139 -19.06 -9.75 2.10
N ILE A 140 -18.33 -8.95 2.91
CA ILE A 140 -18.82 -7.66 3.41
C ILE A 140 -19.14 -6.72 2.24
N ARG A 141 -18.28 -6.64 1.23
CA ARG A 141 -18.50 -5.81 0.04
C ARG A 141 -19.75 -6.25 -0.73
N LEU A 142 -20.00 -7.54 -0.89
CA LEU A 142 -21.24 -8.05 -1.51
C LEU A 142 -22.49 -7.59 -0.74
N ILE A 143 -22.44 -7.63 0.59
CA ILE A 143 -23.53 -7.15 1.44
C ILE A 143 -23.72 -5.63 1.29
N GLN A 144 -22.63 -4.88 1.32
CA GLN A 144 -22.63 -3.42 1.21
C GLN A 144 -23.15 -2.94 -0.15
N CYS A 145 -22.78 -3.62 -1.23
CA CYS A 145 -23.26 -3.32 -2.59
C CYS A 145 -24.70 -3.83 -2.85
N GLY A 146 -25.29 -4.53 -1.89
CA GLY A 146 -26.64 -5.09 -2.06
C GLY A 146 -26.70 -6.22 -3.08
N GLU A 147 -25.64 -6.98 -3.23
CA GLU A 147 -25.61 -8.13 -4.14
C GLU A 147 -26.42 -9.31 -3.58
N PRO A 148 -27.11 -10.06 -4.43
CA PRO A 148 -27.82 -11.26 -4.01
C PRO A 148 -26.85 -12.30 -3.45
N LEU A 149 -27.06 -12.72 -2.18
CA LEU A 149 -26.20 -13.72 -1.53
C LEU A 149 -26.60 -15.17 -1.80
N VAL A 150 -27.58 -15.41 -2.66
CA VAL A 150 -28.03 -16.76 -3.07
C VAL A 150 -27.28 -17.22 -4.32
N GLN A 151 -26.94 -18.53 -4.38
CA GLN A 151 -26.23 -19.13 -5.51
C GLN A 151 -24.83 -18.51 -5.80
N LEU A 152 -24.16 -17.99 -4.79
CA LEU A 152 -22.77 -17.56 -4.92
C LEU A 152 -21.91 -18.78 -5.31
N ASN A 153 -21.02 -18.57 -6.28
CA ASN A 153 -19.97 -19.52 -6.65
C ASN A 153 -18.76 -18.72 -7.11
N ILE A 154 -18.08 -18.13 -6.15
CA ILE A 154 -16.94 -17.24 -6.34
C ILE A 154 -15.67 -18.03 -6.03
N ARG A 155 -14.69 -17.94 -6.90
CA ARG A 155 -13.35 -18.45 -6.70
C ARG A 155 -12.36 -17.35 -7.08
N GLU A 156 -11.65 -16.83 -6.08
CA GLU A 156 -10.67 -15.77 -6.26
C GLU A 156 -9.26 -16.26 -5.94
N ILE A 157 -8.35 -15.97 -6.83
CA ILE A 157 -6.93 -16.21 -6.69
C ILE A 157 -6.21 -14.95 -7.17
N PRO A 158 -5.51 -14.21 -6.31
CA PRO A 158 -4.78 -13.03 -6.74
C PRO A 158 -3.79 -13.37 -7.87
N ALA A 159 -3.86 -12.63 -8.96
CA ALA A 159 -2.94 -12.83 -10.09
C ALA A 159 -1.52 -12.34 -9.80
N LEU A 160 -1.39 -11.40 -8.86
CA LEU A 160 -0.12 -10.83 -8.40
C LEU A 160 0.14 -11.25 -6.95
N GLU A 161 1.38 -11.65 -6.65
CA GLU A 161 1.82 -12.05 -5.31
C GLU A 161 2.11 -10.85 -4.42
N PHE A 162 2.67 -9.80 -5.01
CA PHE A 162 3.04 -8.58 -4.31
C PHE A 162 2.22 -7.41 -4.84
N ARG A 163 1.46 -6.78 -3.97
CA ARG A 163 0.62 -5.61 -4.22
C ARG A 163 0.96 -4.59 -3.16
N GLN A 164 1.80 -3.60 -3.52
CA GLN A 164 2.47 -2.77 -2.54
C GLN A 164 2.14 -1.30 -2.71
N LEU A 165 2.11 -0.59 -1.57
CA LEU A 165 2.13 0.85 -1.55
C LEU A 165 3.51 1.35 -1.13
N ASN A 166 4.00 2.35 -1.85
CA ASN A 166 5.27 3.01 -1.54
C ASN A 166 4.97 4.41 -1.05
N HIS A 167 5.33 4.71 0.18
CA HIS A 167 5.29 6.04 0.76
C HIS A 167 6.63 6.74 0.54
N TRP A 168 6.58 8.00 0.17
CA TRP A 168 7.77 8.85 0.08
C TRP A 168 7.85 9.77 1.29
N ASP A 169 7.65 9.17 2.45
CA ASP A 169 7.62 9.85 3.74
C ASP A 169 9.04 10.00 4.29
N ASP A 170 9.37 11.22 4.71
CA ASP A 170 10.66 11.55 5.30
C ASP A 170 10.64 11.40 6.82
N LEU A 171 11.82 11.16 7.41
CA LEU A 171 11.95 11.02 8.86
C LEU A 171 11.70 12.33 9.63
N ASN A 172 11.68 13.47 8.94
CA ASN A 172 11.30 14.77 9.50
C ASN A 172 9.78 15.02 9.52
N GLY A 173 8.98 14.04 9.11
CA GLY A 173 7.53 14.13 9.09
C GLY A 173 6.92 14.83 7.88
N ASN A 174 7.70 15.11 6.84
CA ASN A 174 7.17 15.60 5.55
C ASN A 174 6.95 14.43 4.58
N ILE A 175 6.23 14.70 3.49
CA ILE A 175 6.07 13.77 2.37
C ILE A 175 6.70 14.43 1.15
N GLU A 176 7.70 13.77 0.57
CA GLU A 176 8.47 14.22 -0.61
C GLU A 176 8.80 15.73 -0.52
N ARG A 177 8.25 16.53 -1.40
CA ARG A 177 8.42 18.00 -1.44
C ARG A 177 7.37 18.77 -0.62
N GLY A 178 6.62 18.09 0.25
CA GLY A 178 5.62 18.69 1.13
C GLY A 178 4.24 18.93 0.49
N TYR A 179 4.04 18.68 -0.79
CA TYR A 179 2.75 18.93 -1.48
C TYR A 179 1.62 18.00 -0.99
N ALA A 180 1.95 16.85 -0.44
CA ALA A 180 0.98 15.92 0.15
C ALA A 180 0.85 16.10 1.68
N GLY A 181 1.46 17.14 2.24
CA GLY A 181 1.36 17.50 3.65
C GLY A 181 2.29 16.73 4.57
N LYS A 182 1.80 16.37 5.75
CA LYS A 182 2.58 15.69 6.77
C LYS A 182 2.46 14.18 6.63
N SER A 183 3.54 13.48 6.99
CA SER A 183 3.61 12.04 7.05
C SER A 183 2.49 11.45 7.90
N LEU A 184 1.95 10.32 7.47
CA LEU A 184 1.04 9.52 8.29
C LEU A 184 1.78 8.94 9.50
N TRP A 185 3.08 8.64 9.36
CA TRP A 185 3.93 8.08 10.40
C TRP A 185 4.46 9.17 11.33
N LYS A 186 4.02 9.18 12.58
CA LYS A 186 4.50 10.10 13.61
C LYS A 186 5.73 9.49 14.28
N TRP A 187 6.87 9.64 13.62
CA TRP A 187 8.13 9.03 14.06
C TRP A 187 8.54 9.43 15.48
N GLU A 188 8.19 10.62 15.91
CA GLU A 188 8.46 11.13 17.27
C GLU A 188 7.61 10.48 18.35
N GLU A 189 6.41 9.98 18.03
CA GLU A 189 5.51 9.32 18.98
C GLU A 189 5.80 7.80 19.06
N LEU A 190 6.38 7.21 18.02
CA LEU A 190 6.69 5.78 17.94
C LEU A 190 7.99 5.45 18.67
N PRO A 191 8.12 4.26 19.31
CA PRO A 191 7.14 3.18 19.39
C PRO A 191 6.18 3.33 20.59
N GLU A 192 6.32 4.34 21.46
CA GLU A 192 5.62 4.47 22.74
C GLU A 192 4.12 4.70 22.53
N LYS A 193 3.75 5.40 21.45
CA LYS A 193 2.36 5.67 21.10
C LYS A 193 2.07 5.24 19.68
N VAL A 194 1.25 4.21 19.52
CA VAL A 194 0.76 3.70 18.25
C VAL A 194 -0.62 4.30 17.97
N ASP A 195 -0.71 5.20 17.00
CA ASP A 195 -1.97 5.86 16.62
C ASP A 195 -2.94 4.83 16.00
N SER A 196 -4.22 4.87 16.41
CA SER A 196 -5.28 4.00 15.86
C SER A 196 -5.43 4.12 14.33
N ARG A 197 -5.03 5.24 13.76
CA ARG A 197 -5.02 5.50 12.33
C ARG A 197 -4.19 4.48 11.55
N TYR A 198 -3.15 3.91 12.15
CA TYR A 198 -2.34 2.86 11.49
C TYR A 198 -3.15 1.56 11.35
N THR A 199 -4.04 1.27 12.31
CA THR A 199 -4.98 0.17 12.20
C THR A 199 -6.00 0.41 11.09
N ASP A 200 -6.57 1.62 11.00
CA ASP A 200 -7.52 1.99 9.95
C ASP A 200 -6.87 1.94 8.56
N TYR A 201 -5.61 2.40 8.45
CA TYR A 201 -4.81 2.28 7.24
C TYR A 201 -4.61 0.81 6.83
N ALA A 202 -4.18 -0.05 7.76
CA ALA A 202 -3.95 -1.47 7.49
C ALA A 202 -5.24 -2.19 7.08
N ARG A 203 -6.32 -1.93 7.80
CA ARG A 203 -7.66 -2.47 7.55
C ARG A 203 -8.16 -2.10 6.15
N THR A 204 -8.03 -0.82 5.77
CA THR A 204 -8.44 -0.33 4.46
C THR A 204 -7.65 -0.99 3.34
N ASN A 205 -6.34 -1.07 3.47
CA ASN A 205 -5.47 -1.70 2.48
C ASN A 205 -5.74 -3.22 2.35
N ALA A 206 -5.89 -3.93 3.46
CA ALA A 206 -6.22 -5.35 3.44
C ALA A 206 -7.56 -5.63 2.75
N SER A 207 -8.53 -4.73 2.89
CA SER A 207 -9.87 -4.88 2.30
C SER A 207 -9.87 -4.93 0.76
N ILE A 208 -8.83 -4.42 0.13
CA ILE A 208 -8.62 -4.45 -1.33
C ILE A 208 -7.43 -5.33 -1.72
N GLY A 209 -6.85 -6.07 -0.77
CA GLY A 209 -5.81 -7.05 -1.02
C GLY A 209 -4.40 -6.48 -1.16
N ILE A 210 -4.13 -5.25 -0.71
CA ILE A 210 -2.75 -4.75 -0.55
C ILE A 210 -2.07 -5.55 0.56
N ASN A 211 -0.87 -6.08 0.29
CA ASN A 211 -0.15 -6.97 1.19
C ASN A 211 1.28 -6.52 1.52
N GLY A 212 1.67 -5.33 1.11
CA GLY A 212 2.97 -4.75 1.43
C GLY A 212 2.96 -3.23 1.46
N VAL A 213 3.82 -2.65 2.30
CA VAL A 213 4.01 -1.21 2.42
C VAL A 213 5.48 -0.86 2.58
N VAL A 214 6.00 0.06 1.77
CA VAL A 214 7.30 0.71 1.96
C VAL A 214 7.06 2.00 2.72
N LEU A 215 7.70 2.16 3.88
CA LEU A 215 7.35 3.22 4.84
C LEU A 215 8.04 4.55 4.59
N ASN A 216 9.16 4.56 3.88
CA ASN A 216 9.99 5.76 3.78
C ASN A 216 10.36 6.09 2.33
N ASN A 217 10.74 7.36 2.15
CA ASN A 217 11.07 7.97 0.87
C ASN A 217 12.10 7.17 0.06
N VAL A 218 11.91 7.14 -1.25
CA VAL A 218 12.89 6.56 -2.19
C VAL A 218 14.25 7.27 -2.17
N ASN A 219 14.30 8.54 -1.77
CA ASN A 219 15.51 9.26 -1.41
C ASN A 219 15.89 8.93 0.05
N ALA A 220 16.25 7.69 0.31
CA ALA A 220 16.29 7.12 1.65
C ALA A 220 17.29 7.80 2.57
N ASP A 221 16.81 8.28 3.71
CA ASP A 221 17.63 8.64 4.85
C ASP A 221 18.18 7.36 5.49
N PRO A 222 19.50 7.12 5.52
CA PRO A 222 20.06 5.90 6.07
C PRO A 222 19.74 5.68 7.55
N ARG A 223 19.39 6.75 8.30
CA ARG A 223 19.01 6.67 9.71
C ARG A 223 17.80 5.79 9.96
N ILE A 224 16.95 5.53 8.95
CA ILE A 224 15.84 4.59 9.08
C ILE A 224 16.31 3.18 9.49
N LEU A 225 17.55 2.80 9.13
CA LEU A 225 18.16 1.52 9.46
C LEU A 225 18.87 1.49 10.83
N ARG A 226 18.85 2.60 11.60
CA ARG A 226 19.36 2.59 12.98
C ARG A 226 18.40 1.84 13.90
N ARG A 227 18.93 1.19 14.93
CA ARG A 227 18.15 0.40 15.88
C ARG A 227 17.00 1.17 16.55
N ASP A 228 17.19 2.47 16.82
CA ASP A 228 16.15 3.33 17.38
C ASP A 228 14.95 3.50 16.42
N TYR A 229 15.22 3.72 15.13
CA TYR A 229 14.16 3.76 14.11
C TYR A 229 13.58 2.38 13.80
N LEU A 230 14.40 1.34 13.76
CA LEU A 230 13.90 -0.04 13.53
C LEU A 230 12.89 -0.48 14.59
N LYS A 231 13.03 -0.03 15.85
CA LYS A 231 12.01 -0.26 16.88
C LYS A 231 10.68 0.42 16.55
N LYS A 232 10.72 1.62 15.97
CA LYS A 232 9.52 2.35 15.50
C LYS A 232 8.86 1.64 14.32
N VAL A 233 9.67 1.16 13.39
CA VAL A 233 9.21 0.32 12.26
C VAL A 233 8.59 -0.98 12.77
N ALA A 234 9.16 -1.62 13.78
CA ALA A 234 8.62 -2.84 14.38
C ALA A 234 7.22 -2.62 14.97
N ALA A 235 7.00 -1.48 15.63
CA ALA A 235 5.67 -1.14 16.16
C ALA A 235 4.61 -0.99 15.05
N LEU A 236 4.97 -0.42 13.90
CA LEU A 236 4.10 -0.38 12.72
C LEU A 236 3.90 -1.79 12.11
N ALA A 237 4.97 -2.59 12.02
CA ALA A 237 4.90 -3.94 11.50
C ALA A 237 3.97 -4.83 12.32
N ASP A 238 3.93 -4.66 13.65
CA ASP A 238 3.03 -5.40 14.54
C ASP A 238 1.54 -5.07 14.28
N VAL A 239 1.23 -3.83 13.93
CA VAL A 239 -0.13 -3.45 13.49
C VAL A 239 -0.46 -4.08 12.14
N PHE A 240 0.43 -3.95 11.17
CA PHE A 240 0.19 -4.35 9.79
C PHE A 240 0.13 -5.86 9.61
N ARG A 241 0.92 -6.61 10.37
CA ARG A 241 0.92 -8.08 10.41
C ARG A 241 -0.45 -8.66 10.70
N LYS A 242 -1.24 -8.00 11.56
CA LYS A 242 -2.61 -8.41 11.88
C LYS A 242 -3.55 -8.39 10.67
N TYR A 243 -3.17 -7.64 9.62
CA TYR A 243 -3.91 -7.48 8.37
C TYR A 243 -3.19 -8.10 7.15
N HIS A 244 -2.26 -9.00 7.37
CA HIS A 244 -1.46 -9.65 6.32
C HIS A 244 -0.66 -8.67 5.47
N ILE A 245 -0.21 -7.55 6.02
CA ILE A 245 0.60 -6.56 5.31
C ILE A 245 2.02 -6.61 5.86
N ARG A 246 2.99 -6.85 4.98
CA ARG A 246 4.42 -6.82 5.31
C ARG A 246 4.97 -5.39 5.18
N VAL A 247 5.93 -5.09 6.05
CA VAL A 247 6.68 -3.83 6.00
C VAL A 247 7.95 -4.02 5.18
N TYR A 248 8.24 -3.02 4.36
CA TYR A 248 9.45 -2.86 3.57
C TYR A 248 10.06 -1.49 3.88
N LEU A 249 11.35 -1.34 3.66
CA LEU A 249 12.04 -0.05 3.81
C LEU A 249 12.80 0.29 2.53
N THR A 250 12.87 1.57 2.22
CA THR A 250 13.85 2.04 1.23
C THR A 250 15.20 2.12 1.90
N ALA A 251 16.18 1.41 1.34
CA ALA A 251 17.55 1.40 1.82
C ALA A 251 18.43 2.38 1.02
N ASN A 252 19.22 3.19 1.72
CA ASN A 252 20.28 3.96 1.10
C ASN A 252 21.50 3.06 0.86
N PHE A 253 21.98 3.03 -0.38
CA PHE A 253 23.11 2.17 -0.77
C PHE A 253 24.40 2.49 -0.02
N ALA A 254 24.59 3.75 0.38
CA ALA A 254 25.74 4.20 1.17
C ALA A 254 25.59 3.99 2.69
N ALA A 255 24.56 3.28 3.16
CA ALA A 255 24.35 3.04 4.60
C ALA A 255 25.58 2.46 5.35
N PRO A 256 26.45 1.61 4.75
CA PRO A 256 27.66 1.11 5.41
C PRO A 256 28.72 2.18 5.70
N LEU A 257 28.69 3.30 4.98
CA LEU A 257 29.69 4.37 5.15
C LEU A 257 29.58 5.08 6.50
N LYS A 258 30.67 5.71 6.89
CA LYS A 258 30.71 6.65 8.02
C LYS A 258 29.73 7.81 7.82
N PRO A 259 29.13 8.35 8.89
CA PRO A 259 28.34 9.58 8.82
C PRO A 259 29.13 10.74 8.21
N SER A 260 28.50 11.53 7.35
CA SER A 260 29.13 12.74 6.80
C SER A 260 29.18 13.86 7.82
N ALA A 261 30.30 14.55 7.89
CA ALA A 261 30.45 15.73 8.74
C ALA A 261 29.69 16.96 8.22
N THR A 262 29.33 16.97 6.93
CA THR A 262 28.58 18.05 6.28
C THR A 262 27.46 17.44 5.46
N PRO A 263 26.30 17.13 6.05
CA PRO A 263 25.17 16.61 5.32
C PRO A 263 24.62 17.67 4.37
N ASP A 264 24.82 17.47 3.08
CA ASP A 264 24.08 18.19 2.04
C ASP A 264 22.79 17.42 1.77
N VAL A 265 21.68 18.12 1.87
CA VAL A 265 20.32 17.57 1.85
C VAL A 265 19.99 16.75 0.58
N MET A 266 20.75 16.90 -0.50
CA MET A 266 20.53 16.22 -1.78
C MET A 266 21.59 15.17 -2.13
N LYS A 267 22.77 15.20 -1.54
CA LYS A 267 23.90 14.35 -1.97
C LYS A 267 24.63 13.60 -0.86
N GLN A 268 24.47 13.94 0.41
CA GLN A 268 25.40 13.49 1.44
C GLN A 268 24.73 13.26 2.79
N TRP A 269 23.85 12.31 2.85
CA TRP A 269 23.40 11.90 4.18
C TRP A 269 24.50 11.11 4.93
N GLY A 270 25.62 10.80 4.23
CA GLY A 270 26.61 9.87 4.73
C GLY A 270 25.97 8.51 4.98
N GLY A 271 26.72 7.63 5.64
CA GLY A 271 26.16 6.38 6.12
C GLY A 271 25.79 6.43 7.60
N ILE A 272 25.52 5.27 8.13
CA ILE A 272 25.32 4.99 9.56
C ILE A 272 26.31 3.95 10.07
N GLY A 273 27.19 3.48 9.20
CA GLY A 273 28.22 2.49 9.48
C GLY A 273 29.55 3.13 9.86
N ASP A 274 30.61 2.38 9.67
CA ASP A 274 31.98 2.73 10.02
C ASP A 274 32.99 2.46 8.89
N LEU A 275 32.47 2.10 7.69
CA LEU A 275 33.29 1.77 6.54
C LEU A 275 33.64 3.03 5.71
N ASP A 276 34.74 2.93 4.96
CA ASP A 276 35.19 3.96 4.02
C ASP A 276 34.75 3.69 2.58
N THR A 277 34.10 2.55 2.34
CA THR A 277 33.57 2.16 1.04
C THR A 277 32.19 1.52 1.16
N ALA A 278 31.38 1.59 0.10
CA ALA A 278 30.17 0.82 -0.09
C ALA A 278 30.26 -0.06 -1.37
N ASP A 279 31.46 -0.38 -1.82
CA ASP A 279 31.70 -1.28 -2.96
C ASP A 279 31.02 -2.63 -2.70
N PRO A 280 30.09 -3.09 -3.54
CA PRO A 280 29.38 -4.34 -3.33
C PRO A 280 30.25 -5.59 -3.36
N ARG A 281 31.49 -5.48 -3.86
CA ARG A 281 32.47 -6.55 -3.92
C ARG A 281 33.32 -6.67 -2.64
N ASP A 282 33.32 -5.63 -1.80
CA ASP A 282 34.08 -5.63 -0.55
C ASP A 282 33.47 -6.57 0.49
N PRO A 283 34.21 -7.54 1.03
CA PRO A 283 33.70 -8.47 2.02
C PRO A 283 33.21 -7.80 3.31
N HIS A 284 33.77 -6.66 3.71
CA HIS A 284 33.31 -5.90 4.88
C HIS A 284 31.94 -5.27 4.63
N VAL A 285 31.71 -4.74 3.43
CA VAL A 285 30.38 -4.23 3.01
C VAL A 285 29.34 -5.34 2.99
N GLN A 286 29.72 -6.53 2.46
CA GLN A 286 28.84 -7.71 2.46
C GLN A 286 28.51 -8.16 3.89
N ALA A 287 29.50 -8.21 4.77
CA ALA A 287 29.31 -8.55 6.18
C ALA A 287 28.45 -7.52 6.93
N TRP A 288 28.64 -6.22 6.65
CA TRP A 288 27.83 -5.15 7.24
C TRP A 288 26.35 -5.28 6.86
N TRP A 289 26.04 -5.47 5.57
CA TRP A 289 24.66 -5.65 5.13
C TRP A 289 24.04 -6.93 5.70
N LYS A 290 24.80 -8.02 5.76
CA LYS A 290 24.31 -9.24 6.41
C LYS A 290 23.94 -9.00 7.87
N ALA A 291 24.83 -8.38 8.65
CA ALA A 291 24.60 -8.08 10.06
C ALA A 291 23.39 -7.13 10.25
N LYS A 292 23.24 -6.12 9.38
CA LYS A 292 22.12 -5.19 9.41
C LYS A 292 20.79 -5.88 9.08
N VAL A 293 20.76 -6.76 8.13
CA VAL A 293 19.59 -7.57 7.79
C VAL A 293 19.22 -8.51 8.94
N ASP A 294 20.19 -9.20 9.53
CA ASP A 294 19.97 -10.06 10.70
C ASP A 294 19.36 -9.26 11.87
N GLU A 295 19.86 -8.03 12.14
CA GLU A 295 19.30 -7.12 13.15
C GLU A 295 17.84 -6.72 12.83
N ILE A 296 17.52 -6.47 11.57
CA ILE A 296 16.14 -6.13 11.16
C ILE A 296 15.21 -7.32 11.43
N TYR A 297 15.58 -8.52 11.05
CA TYR A 297 14.75 -9.72 11.27
C TYR A 297 14.64 -10.12 12.73
N GLU A 298 15.63 -9.78 13.57
CA GLU A 298 15.50 -9.91 15.03
C GLU A 298 14.32 -9.09 15.57
N LEU A 299 14.12 -7.88 15.04
CA LEU A 299 13.05 -6.96 15.47
C LEU A 299 11.75 -7.16 14.71
N ILE A 300 11.80 -7.54 13.44
CA ILE A 300 10.67 -7.65 12.52
C ILE A 300 10.77 -8.99 11.76
N PRO A 301 10.32 -10.10 12.37
CA PRO A 301 10.53 -11.46 11.82
C PRO A 301 9.93 -11.69 10.43
N ASP A 302 8.94 -10.92 10.03
CA ASP A 302 8.27 -10.98 8.73
C ASP A 302 8.61 -9.79 7.80
N PHE A 303 9.73 -9.10 8.06
CA PHE A 303 10.19 -8.02 7.22
C PHE A 303 10.25 -8.44 5.75
N GLY A 304 9.67 -7.61 4.85
CA GLY A 304 9.51 -7.99 3.44
C GLY A 304 10.76 -7.80 2.60
N GLY A 305 11.60 -6.82 2.94
CA GLY A 305 12.82 -6.53 2.17
C GLY A 305 13.03 -5.04 1.88
N PHE A 306 13.88 -4.76 0.91
CA PHE A 306 14.27 -3.39 0.59
C PHE A 306 13.77 -2.91 -0.77
N LEU A 307 13.35 -1.64 -0.82
CA LEU A 307 13.29 -0.83 -2.03
C LEU A 307 14.61 -0.06 -2.14
N VAL A 308 15.16 0.09 -3.36
CA VAL A 308 16.40 0.83 -3.58
C VAL A 308 16.30 1.72 -4.81
N LYS A 309 16.63 3.00 -4.62
CA LYS A 309 16.93 3.95 -5.69
C LYS A 309 18.44 4.21 -5.67
N ALA A 310 19.13 3.85 -6.74
CA ALA A 310 20.58 3.96 -6.83
C ALA A 310 21.02 4.69 -8.10
N ASN A 311 22.11 5.44 -8.01
CA ASN A 311 22.74 6.21 -9.10
C ASN A 311 21.76 7.10 -9.89
N SER A 312 20.82 7.71 -9.17
CA SER A 312 19.80 8.57 -9.75
C SER A 312 19.58 9.80 -8.85
N GLU A 313 19.57 10.99 -9.45
CA GLU A 313 19.30 12.25 -8.75
C GLU A 313 20.16 12.45 -7.49
N GLY A 314 21.44 12.13 -7.60
CA GLY A 314 22.40 12.29 -6.51
C GLY A 314 22.40 11.18 -5.45
N MET A 315 21.50 10.19 -5.55
CA MET A 315 21.54 9.03 -4.67
C MET A 315 22.74 8.12 -5.00
N PRO A 316 23.48 7.63 -3.98
CA PRO A 316 24.62 6.76 -4.20
C PRO A 316 24.20 5.40 -4.74
N GLY A 317 25.12 4.72 -5.41
CA GLY A 317 24.85 3.40 -5.93
C GLY A 317 26.11 2.64 -6.38
N PRO A 318 25.95 1.44 -6.96
CA PRO A 318 27.07 0.59 -7.35
C PRO A 318 27.95 1.19 -8.44
N GLN A 319 27.43 2.07 -9.30
CA GLN A 319 28.20 2.69 -10.37
C GLN A 319 29.29 3.63 -9.83
N ASP A 320 29.15 4.14 -8.62
CA ASP A 320 30.18 4.94 -7.93
C ASP A 320 31.45 4.11 -7.66
N TYR A 321 31.33 2.77 -7.73
CA TYR A 321 32.39 1.77 -7.54
C TYR A 321 32.68 0.99 -8.82
N HIS A 322 32.27 1.49 -9.98
CA HIS A 322 32.40 0.81 -11.28
C HIS A 322 31.74 -0.57 -11.31
N CYS A 323 30.66 -0.75 -10.55
CA CYS A 323 29.83 -1.94 -10.53
C CYS A 323 28.50 -1.71 -11.23
N THR A 324 27.87 -2.78 -11.69
CA THR A 324 26.56 -2.75 -12.33
C THR A 324 25.44 -2.66 -11.30
N HIS A 325 24.24 -2.26 -11.73
CA HIS A 325 23.03 -2.31 -10.89
C HIS A 325 22.73 -3.74 -10.41
N ALA A 326 23.06 -4.78 -11.22
CA ALA A 326 22.86 -6.16 -10.79
C ALA A 326 23.79 -6.55 -9.63
N GLU A 327 25.07 -6.14 -9.65
CA GLU A 327 26.00 -6.39 -8.54
C GLU A 327 25.53 -5.71 -7.26
N GLY A 328 25.06 -4.45 -7.36
CA GLY A 328 24.51 -3.73 -6.21
C GLY A 328 23.23 -4.36 -5.65
N ALA A 329 22.30 -4.75 -6.52
CA ALA A 329 21.05 -5.40 -6.11
C ALA A 329 21.31 -6.76 -5.47
N ASN A 330 22.21 -7.56 -6.06
CA ASN A 330 22.56 -8.90 -5.61
C ASN A 330 23.26 -8.89 -4.25
N LEU A 331 24.02 -7.86 -3.92
CA LEU A 331 24.57 -7.65 -2.58
C LEU A 331 23.46 -7.72 -1.51
N LEU A 332 22.43 -6.89 -1.69
CA LEU A 332 21.31 -6.82 -0.75
C LEU A 332 20.43 -8.07 -0.81
N ALA A 333 20.22 -8.60 -2.01
CA ALA A 333 19.42 -9.78 -2.23
C ALA A 333 19.99 -11.00 -1.49
N ARG A 334 21.31 -11.19 -1.53
CA ARG A 334 22.01 -12.28 -0.81
C ARG A 334 21.92 -12.13 0.70
N ALA A 335 21.97 -10.90 1.23
CA ALA A 335 21.75 -10.67 2.65
C ALA A 335 20.32 -11.02 3.09
N LEU A 336 19.31 -10.70 2.27
CA LEU A 336 17.89 -10.92 2.55
C LEU A 336 17.44 -12.40 2.33
N LYS A 337 18.08 -13.10 1.40
CA LYS A 337 17.65 -14.43 0.93
C LYS A 337 17.45 -15.47 2.04
N PRO A 338 18.33 -15.59 3.07
CA PRO A 338 18.14 -16.53 4.17
C PRO A 338 16.83 -16.34 4.95
N HIS A 339 16.29 -15.13 4.94
CA HIS A 339 15.07 -14.74 5.64
C HIS A 339 13.83 -14.70 4.71
N GLY A 340 13.99 -14.96 3.42
CA GLY A 340 12.90 -14.90 2.44
C GLY A 340 12.51 -13.49 2.03
N GLY A 341 13.36 -12.49 2.28
CA GLY A 341 13.15 -11.11 1.85
C GLY A 341 13.53 -10.86 0.39
N ILE A 342 12.99 -9.79 -0.19
CA ILE A 342 13.22 -9.42 -1.58
C ILE A 342 13.86 -8.04 -1.71
N VAL A 343 14.48 -7.78 -2.86
CA VAL A 343 14.94 -6.45 -3.27
C VAL A 343 14.06 -5.96 -4.41
N MET A 344 13.46 -4.80 -4.22
CA MET A 344 12.80 -4.01 -5.26
C MET A 344 13.78 -2.95 -5.75
N TRP A 345 14.40 -3.18 -6.88
CA TRP A 345 15.42 -2.27 -7.41
C TRP A 345 14.80 -1.37 -8.47
N ARG A 346 14.80 -0.04 -8.20
CA ARG A 346 14.19 0.91 -9.14
C ARG A 346 15.03 1.07 -10.40
N THR A 347 14.39 1.01 -11.56
CA THR A 347 15.04 1.23 -12.86
C THR A 347 15.06 2.70 -13.26
N PHE A 348 14.52 3.59 -12.42
CA PHE A 348 14.60 5.02 -12.66
C PHE A 348 16.01 5.53 -12.36
N VAL A 349 16.75 5.82 -13.44
CA VAL A 349 18.11 6.34 -13.38
C VAL A 349 18.18 7.65 -14.14
N TYR A 350 18.58 8.71 -13.44
CA TYR A 350 18.75 10.03 -14.03
C TYR A 350 20.04 10.68 -13.52
N ASN A 351 21.00 10.77 -14.44
CA ASN A 351 22.23 11.51 -14.25
C ASN A 351 22.66 12.10 -15.61
N PRO A 352 22.46 13.41 -15.85
CA PRO A 352 22.73 14.04 -17.14
C PRO A 352 24.22 14.10 -17.50
N GLU A 353 25.12 13.86 -16.54
CA GLU A 353 26.55 13.78 -16.76
C GLU A 353 26.93 12.48 -17.48
N ILE A 354 26.16 11.40 -17.28
CA ILE A 354 26.42 10.10 -17.90
C ILE A 354 25.68 9.98 -19.26
N ASP A 355 24.38 10.29 -19.30
CA ASP A 355 23.57 10.28 -20.52
C ASP A 355 22.50 11.39 -20.43
N LYS A 356 22.46 12.24 -21.44
CA LYS A 356 21.46 13.31 -21.55
C LYS A 356 20.08 12.80 -22.01
N ASP A 357 20.03 11.60 -22.61
CA ASP A 357 18.77 11.01 -23.07
C ASP A 357 18.04 10.29 -21.92
N ARG A 358 17.20 11.03 -21.19
CA ARG A 358 16.41 10.51 -20.07
C ARG A 358 15.50 9.35 -20.47
N ILE A 359 14.97 9.36 -21.69
CA ILE A 359 13.99 8.39 -22.15
C ILE A 359 14.63 7.01 -22.33
N LYS A 360 15.81 6.98 -22.99
CA LYS A 360 16.47 5.73 -23.35
C LYS A 360 17.37 5.18 -22.25
N ARG A 361 17.74 5.99 -21.28
CA ARG A 361 18.77 5.63 -20.32
C ARG A 361 18.42 4.38 -19.52
N SER A 362 17.23 4.33 -18.90
CA SER A 362 16.78 3.16 -18.16
C SER A 362 16.84 1.88 -19.00
N TYR A 363 16.38 1.96 -20.23
CA TYR A 363 16.41 0.84 -21.18
C TYR A 363 17.84 0.39 -21.49
N LYS A 364 18.75 1.33 -21.81
CA LYS A 364 20.15 1.04 -22.13
C LYS A 364 20.91 0.42 -20.94
N GLU A 365 20.63 0.86 -19.73
CA GLU A 365 21.34 0.39 -18.53
C GLU A 365 20.82 -0.96 -18.04
N PHE A 366 19.52 -1.20 -18.09
CA PHE A 366 18.94 -2.40 -17.48
C PHE A 366 18.78 -3.58 -18.45
N LEU A 367 18.48 -3.34 -19.73
CA LEU A 367 18.32 -4.44 -20.68
C LEU A 367 19.54 -5.37 -20.77
N PRO A 368 20.80 -4.89 -20.80
CA PRO A 368 21.98 -5.76 -20.83
C PRO A 368 22.18 -6.59 -19.54
N LEU A 369 21.44 -6.26 -18.48
CA LEU A 369 21.51 -6.94 -17.18
C LEU A 369 20.40 -7.98 -17.01
N ASP A 370 19.55 -8.19 -18.02
CA ASP A 370 18.50 -9.20 -17.95
C ASP A 370 19.07 -10.60 -17.65
N GLY A 371 18.54 -11.26 -16.63
CA GLY A 371 19.02 -12.54 -16.15
C GLY A 371 20.29 -12.50 -15.28
N LYS A 372 20.82 -11.29 -14.94
CA LYS A 372 21.99 -11.14 -14.06
C LYS A 372 21.62 -10.83 -12.61
N PHE A 373 20.35 -10.57 -12.35
CA PHE A 373 19.84 -10.36 -11.00
C PHE A 373 19.55 -11.69 -10.32
N ASP A 374 19.82 -11.76 -9.01
CA ASP A 374 19.47 -12.93 -8.18
C ASP A 374 17.94 -13.13 -8.16
N ASP A 375 17.48 -14.36 -7.89
CA ASP A 375 16.08 -14.77 -7.99
C ASP A 375 15.10 -14.04 -7.02
N ASN A 376 15.61 -13.37 -5.98
CA ASN A 376 14.85 -12.56 -5.05
C ASN A 376 14.97 -11.05 -5.32
N VAL A 377 15.37 -10.67 -6.54
CA VAL A 377 15.33 -9.28 -7.03
C VAL A 377 14.16 -9.09 -7.99
N VAL A 378 13.42 -8.00 -7.84
CA VAL A 378 12.44 -7.52 -8.81
C VAL A 378 12.75 -6.08 -9.21
N LEU A 379 12.70 -5.79 -10.48
CA LEU A 379 12.94 -4.44 -11.00
C LEU A 379 11.65 -3.61 -10.92
N GLN A 380 11.64 -2.61 -10.06
CA GLN A 380 10.53 -1.67 -9.93
C GLN A 380 10.65 -0.57 -10.98
N THR A 381 9.71 -0.54 -11.91
CA THR A 381 9.79 0.20 -13.14
C THR A 381 8.56 1.10 -13.32
N LYS A 382 8.76 2.41 -13.49
CA LYS A 382 7.68 3.36 -13.74
C LYS A 382 6.88 2.97 -14.99
N ASN A 383 5.61 3.35 -15.03
CA ASN A 383 4.74 3.08 -16.18
C ASN A 383 5.24 3.74 -17.48
N GLY A 384 5.82 4.93 -17.38
CA GLY A 384 6.38 5.68 -18.50
C GLY A 384 7.90 5.71 -18.51
N ALA A 385 8.45 6.22 -19.61
CA ALA A 385 9.89 6.30 -19.84
C ALA A 385 10.57 7.44 -19.07
N LEU A 386 9.81 8.43 -18.59
CA LEU A 386 10.31 9.61 -17.89
C LEU A 386 9.95 9.57 -16.40
N ASP A 387 8.84 10.22 -16.00
CA ASP A 387 8.58 10.47 -14.60
C ASP A 387 7.07 10.60 -14.29
N PHE A 388 6.29 9.57 -14.55
CA PHE A 388 4.84 9.52 -14.28
C PHE A 388 3.99 10.58 -14.98
N GLN A 389 4.49 11.20 -16.05
CA GLN A 389 3.72 12.21 -16.76
C GLN A 389 2.56 11.60 -17.54
N PRO A 390 1.39 12.25 -17.64
CA PRO A 390 0.18 11.64 -18.18
C PRO A 390 0.27 11.12 -19.61
N SER A 391 1.11 11.70 -20.44
CA SER A 391 1.21 11.34 -21.88
C SER A 391 2.52 10.65 -22.23
N GLU A 392 3.18 10.04 -21.26
CA GLU A 392 4.40 9.28 -21.55
C GLU A 392 4.10 7.99 -22.30
N PRO A 393 4.96 7.59 -23.25
CA PRO A 393 4.88 6.24 -23.81
C PRO A 393 5.18 5.19 -22.75
N ALA A 394 4.61 4.00 -22.89
CA ALA A 394 4.90 2.89 -22.00
C ALA A 394 6.42 2.59 -21.95
N GLN A 395 6.91 2.29 -20.75
CA GLN A 395 8.34 1.99 -20.55
C GLN A 395 8.73 0.72 -21.33
N PRO A 396 9.69 0.82 -22.26
CA PRO A 396 10.01 -0.28 -23.17
C PRO A 396 10.68 -1.50 -22.52
N LEU A 397 11.10 -1.42 -21.26
CA LEU A 397 11.55 -2.60 -20.50
C LEU A 397 10.44 -3.65 -20.40
N PHE A 398 9.16 -3.21 -20.28
CA PHE A 398 8.03 -4.14 -20.32
C PHE A 398 7.96 -4.78 -21.72
N GLY A 399 8.14 -6.10 -21.75
CA GLY A 399 8.22 -6.88 -22.97
C GLY A 399 9.64 -7.10 -23.53
N SER A 400 10.64 -6.32 -23.10
CA SER A 400 12.04 -6.51 -23.50
C SER A 400 12.84 -7.39 -22.53
N MET A 401 12.56 -7.31 -21.22
CA MET A 401 13.15 -8.18 -20.21
C MET A 401 12.47 -9.55 -20.23
N LYS A 402 13.25 -10.63 -20.25
CA LYS A 402 12.72 -12.01 -20.34
C LYS A 402 12.91 -12.84 -19.09
N TYR A 403 13.98 -12.58 -18.34
CA TYR A 403 14.41 -13.43 -17.22
C TYR A 403 14.26 -12.75 -15.88
N THR A 404 14.34 -11.43 -15.83
CA THR A 404 14.25 -10.64 -14.60
C THR A 404 12.85 -10.10 -14.43
N SER A 405 12.24 -10.33 -13.26
CA SER A 405 10.89 -9.85 -12.95
C SER A 405 10.80 -8.33 -13.01
N LEU A 406 9.74 -7.84 -13.63
CA LEU A 406 9.39 -6.43 -13.64
C LEU A 406 8.13 -6.20 -12.78
N MET A 407 8.18 -5.15 -11.98
CA MET A 407 7.07 -4.67 -11.16
C MET A 407 6.71 -3.25 -11.61
N PRO A 408 5.52 -3.00 -12.17
CA PRO A 408 5.08 -1.64 -12.45
C PRO A 408 5.06 -0.78 -11.20
N GLU A 409 5.57 0.45 -11.31
CA GLU A 409 5.43 1.50 -10.32
C GLU A 409 4.45 2.53 -10.87
N LEU A 410 3.25 2.59 -10.28
CA LEU A 410 2.19 3.53 -10.65
C LEU A 410 2.13 4.67 -9.64
N GLN A 411 1.95 5.90 -10.08
CA GLN A 411 1.83 7.03 -9.18
C GLN A 411 0.36 7.31 -8.83
N ILE A 412 -0.01 7.07 -7.57
CA ILE A 412 -1.33 7.41 -7.02
C ILE A 412 -1.37 8.90 -6.64
N THR A 413 -0.24 9.43 -6.18
CA THR A 413 -0.04 10.85 -5.88
C THR A 413 -0.16 11.73 -7.12
N GLN A 414 -0.32 13.04 -6.93
CA GLN A 414 -0.64 13.98 -8.00
C GLN A 414 0.52 14.92 -8.35
N GLU A 415 1.75 14.48 -8.21
CA GLU A 415 2.93 15.32 -8.43
C GLU A 415 2.94 15.96 -9.83
N TYR A 416 2.64 15.19 -10.87
CA TYR A 416 2.63 15.69 -12.25
C TYR A 416 1.23 15.97 -12.81
N THR A 417 0.22 16.00 -11.94
CA THR A 417 -1.17 16.25 -12.29
C THR A 417 -1.76 17.43 -11.53
N GLY A 418 -0.92 18.45 -11.27
CA GLY A 418 -1.30 19.72 -10.67
C GLY A 418 -1.16 19.78 -9.15
N HIS A 419 -0.46 18.86 -8.48
CA HIS A 419 -0.24 18.88 -7.03
C HIS A 419 -1.52 19.14 -6.22
N SER A 420 -2.61 18.49 -6.62
CA SER A 420 -3.94 18.65 -6.00
C SER A 420 -4.63 20.00 -6.21
N THR A 421 -4.20 20.78 -7.18
CA THR A 421 -4.91 22.02 -7.56
C THR A 421 -6.20 21.74 -8.32
N TYR A 422 -6.33 20.55 -8.91
CA TYR A 422 -7.56 20.07 -9.54
C TYR A 422 -7.70 18.56 -9.41
N LEU A 423 -8.95 18.08 -9.53
CA LEU A 423 -9.25 16.65 -9.47
C LEU A 423 -8.75 15.94 -10.74
N VAL A 424 -7.87 14.97 -10.56
CA VAL A 424 -7.42 14.08 -11.62
C VAL A 424 -7.68 12.64 -11.22
N TYR A 425 -8.35 11.88 -12.08
CA TYR A 425 -8.62 10.46 -11.90
C TYR A 425 -7.73 9.64 -12.81
N LEU A 426 -6.79 8.91 -12.24
CA LEU A 426 -5.68 8.26 -12.95
C LEU A 426 -6.00 6.87 -13.51
N LEU A 427 -7.14 6.27 -13.14
CA LEU A 427 -7.51 4.93 -13.57
C LEU A 427 -7.48 4.72 -15.10
N PRO A 428 -7.98 5.65 -15.94
CA PRO A 428 -7.91 5.48 -17.39
C PRO A 428 -6.47 5.35 -17.90
N MET A 429 -5.54 6.16 -17.38
CA MET A 429 -4.11 6.10 -17.72
C MET A 429 -3.48 4.77 -17.29
N TRP A 430 -3.76 4.32 -16.07
CA TRP A 430 -3.21 3.03 -15.61
C TRP A 430 -3.78 1.85 -16.39
N ARG A 431 -5.07 1.91 -16.75
CA ARG A 431 -5.70 0.89 -17.60
C ARG A 431 -5.08 0.87 -18.99
N GLU A 432 -4.88 2.03 -19.61
CA GLU A 432 -4.22 2.16 -20.91
C GLU A 432 -2.81 1.53 -20.87
N PHE A 433 -2.02 1.87 -19.85
CA PHE A 433 -0.70 1.29 -19.66
C PHE A 433 -0.75 -0.23 -19.46
N LEU A 434 -1.63 -0.75 -18.59
CA LEU A 434 -1.73 -2.19 -18.35
C LEU A 434 -2.25 -2.97 -19.56
N ASP A 435 -3.07 -2.34 -20.39
CA ASP A 435 -3.60 -2.92 -21.65
C ASP A 435 -2.68 -2.68 -22.85
N PHE A 436 -1.61 -1.88 -22.69
CA PHE A 436 -0.64 -1.63 -23.77
C PHE A 436 -0.02 -2.94 -24.24
N ASP A 437 -0.12 -3.21 -25.54
CA ASP A 437 0.45 -4.42 -26.17
C ASP A 437 1.92 -4.16 -26.57
N THR A 438 2.82 -4.87 -25.94
CA THR A 438 4.25 -4.77 -26.23
C THR A 438 4.66 -5.56 -27.45
N TYR A 439 3.82 -6.45 -27.94
CA TYR A 439 4.10 -7.39 -29.04
C TYR A 439 5.31 -8.29 -28.80
N SER A 440 5.82 -8.40 -27.58
CA SER A 440 7.07 -9.13 -27.28
C SER A 440 7.01 -10.62 -27.64
N GLU A 441 5.84 -11.25 -27.53
CA GLU A 441 5.57 -12.64 -27.93
C GLU A 441 4.39 -12.69 -28.94
N GLY A 442 4.21 -11.62 -29.71
CA GLY A 442 3.11 -11.44 -30.62
C GLY A 442 1.93 -10.65 -30.02
N ARG A 443 0.83 -10.58 -30.77
CA ARG A 443 -0.36 -9.83 -30.35
C ARG A 443 -0.96 -10.36 -29.05
N GLY A 444 -1.26 -9.47 -28.12
CA GLY A 444 -1.82 -9.80 -26.81
C GLY A 444 -0.78 -9.89 -25.68
N SER A 445 0.49 -9.60 -25.98
CA SER A 445 1.58 -9.48 -25.00
C SER A 445 1.46 -8.17 -24.23
N THR A 446 0.32 -7.96 -23.57
CA THR A 446 0.07 -6.72 -22.83
C THR A 446 0.92 -6.66 -21.55
N VAL A 447 1.17 -5.45 -21.03
CA VAL A 447 1.89 -5.26 -19.77
C VAL A 447 1.26 -6.13 -18.67
N LYS A 448 -0.08 -6.12 -18.54
CA LYS A 448 -0.77 -6.97 -17.55
C LYS A 448 -0.54 -8.47 -17.78
N SER A 449 -0.43 -8.93 -19.04
CA SER A 449 -0.16 -10.35 -19.33
C SER A 449 1.28 -10.75 -18.96
N ILE A 450 2.22 -9.82 -19.09
CA ILE A 450 3.62 -9.99 -18.70
C ILE A 450 3.74 -10.11 -17.19
N ILE A 451 3.26 -9.11 -16.45
CA ILE A 451 3.42 -9.07 -14.98
C ILE A 451 2.61 -10.13 -14.24
N THR A 452 1.54 -10.67 -14.84
CA THR A 452 0.76 -11.77 -14.27
C THR A 452 1.29 -13.16 -14.66
N GLY A 453 2.40 -13.23 -15.40
CA GLY A 453 3.04 -14.50 -15.78
C GLY A 453 2.30 -15.27 -16.90
N ARG A 454 1.46 -14.60 -17.69
CA ARG A 454 0.78 -15.23 -18.85
C ARG A 454 1.66 -15.25 -20.09
N THR A 455 2.49 -14.25 -20.27
CA THR A 455 3.39 -14.10 -21.41
C THR A 455 4.85 -14.33 -21.01
N ALA A 456 5.27 -13.85 -19.83
CA ALA A 456 6.62 -14.02 -19.31
C ALA A 456 6.62 -14.91 -18.04
N SER A 457 7.62 -15.78 -17.90
CA SER A 457 7.78 -16.64 -16.72
C SER A 457 8.65 -15.94 -15.67
N TYR A 458 8.13 -14.88 -15.07
CA TYR A 458 8.85 -14.18 -14.00
C TYR A 458 8.79 -14.94 -12.67
N PRO A 459 9.88 -14.95 -11.87
CA PRO A 459 9.86 -15.44 -10.51
C PRO A 459 8.85 -14.72 -9.62
N PHE A 460 8.65 -13.41 -9.81
CA PHE A 460 7.71 -12.58 -9.07
C PHE A 460 6.64 -11.97 -9.97
N ARG A 461 5.43 -11.91 -9.44
CA ARG A 461 4.28 -11.22 -10.01
C ARG A 461 3.89 -10.09 -9.08
N ALA A 462 4.18 -8.86 -9.46
CA ALA A 462 4.15 -7.73 -8.55
C ALA A 462 3.64 -6.44 -9.19
N ILE A 463 3.10 -5.53 -8.36
CA ILE A 463 2.74 -4.17 -8.71
C ILE A 463 2.94 -3.26 -7.49
N ALA A 464 3.35 -2.02 -7.72
CA ALA A 464 3.51 -1.00 -6.70
C ALA A 464 2.76 0.28 -7.06
N GLY A 465 2.19 0.94 -6.05
CA GLY A 465 1.61 2.28 -6.16
C GLY A 465 2.30 3.27 -5.24
N VAL A 466 2.70 4.43 -5.75
CA VAL A 466 3.24 5.52 -4.94
C VAL A 466 2.08 6.28 -4.30
N ALA A 467 1.91 6.10 -3.00
CA ALA A 467 0.68 6.50 -2.30
C ALA A 467 0.71 7.93 -1.76
N ASN A 468 1.84 8.43 -1.30
CA ASN A 468 2.06 9.79 -0.75
C ASN A 468 0.81 10.44 -0.12
N THR A 469 0.14 9.68 0.73
CA THR A 469 -1.09 10.07 1.40
C THR A 469 -0.73 10.60 2.78
N GLY A 470 -0.79 11.89 2.97
CA GLY A 470 -0.42 12.50 4.22
C GLY A 470 -1.51 12.49 5.29
N ASP A 471 -1.33 13.28 6.37
CA ASP A 471 -2.33 13.45 7.42
C ASP A 471 -3.59 14.10 6.87
N LEU A 472 -4.76 13.56 7.19
CA LEU A 472 -6.08 14.03 6.75
C LEU A 472 -6.41 15.46 7.17
N GLN A 473 -5.71 16.03 8.12
CA GLN A 473 -5.91 17.41 8.54
C GLN A 473 -5.21 18.41 7.62
N ASN A 474 -4.38 17.94 6.69
CA ASN A 474 -3.71 18.76 5.70
C ASN A 474 -4.50 18.79 4.38
N TRP A 475 -4.82 19.97 3.92
CA TRP A 475 -5.61 20.21 2.70
C TRP A 475 -4.87 19.93 1.39
N THR A 476 -3.57 19.71 1.45
CA THR A 476 -2.76 19.49 0.26
C THR A 476 -2.79 18.04 -0.17
N GLY A 477 -3.66 17.71 -1.07
CA GLY A 477 -3.60 16.45 -1.81
C GLY A 477 -4.49 15.32 -1.33
N HIS A 478 -4.96 15.34 -0.10
CA HIS A 478 -5.73 14.25 0.47
C HIS A 478 -6.99 13.87 -0.28
N HIS A 479 -7.90 14.83 -0.46
CA HIS A 479 -9.20 14.55 -1.05
C HIS A 479 -9.09 14.07 -2.50
N PHE A 480 -8.10 14.56 -3.23
CA PHE A 480 -7.88 14.17 -4.62
C PHE A 480 -7.11 12.85 -4.73
N ALA A 481 -6.18 12.58 -3.80
CA ALA A 481 -5.49 11.31 -3.72
C ALA A 481 -6.47 10.16 -3.38
N GLN A 482 -7.45 10.39 -2.52
CA GLN A 482 -8.49 9.41 -2.20
C GLN A 482 -9.24 8.94 -3.44
N ALA A 483 -9.57 9.83 -4.39
CA ALA A 483 -10.23 9.45 -5.64
C ALA A 483 -9.41 8.40 -6.41
N ASN A 484 -8.09 8.51 -6.42
CA ASN A 484 -7.20 7.55 -7.07
C ASN A 484 -7.03 6.24 -6.27
N TRP A 485 -7.31 6.24 -4.97
CA TRP A 485 -7.34 5.01 -4.17
C TRP A 485 -8.53 4.12 -4.51
N PHE A 486 -9.64 4.69 -4.99
CA PHE A 486 -10.77 3.92 -5.50
C PHE A 486 -10.48 3.28 -6.86
N ALA A 487 -9.46 3.72 -7.57
CA ALA A 487 -9.05 3.17 -8.85
C ALA A 487 -8.25 1.88 -8.73
#